data_afc75684f8e360e64a197e9ba5b0fa50
#
_entry.id   afc75684f8e360e64a197e9ba5b0fa50
#
_cell.length_a   1.000
_cell.length_b   1.000
_cell.length_c   1.000
_cell.angle_alpha   90.00
_cell.angle_beta   90.00
_cell.angle_gamma   90.00
#
_symmetry.space_group_name_H-M   'P 1'
#
loop_
_entity.id
_entity.type
_entity.pdbx_description
1 polymer ?
#
loop_
_entity_poly.entity_id
_entity_poly.type
_entity_poly.pdbx_seq_one_letter_code
_entity_poly.pdbx_strand_id
1 'polypeptide(L)'
;MTSDPTPFHRGPADTADARRVSIPVVLSLADVRDLLDADVIWCPNPATRIEGVAAADLMSDVLVDSKPGALLLTGLCTVQAIRTAAIADLAGVVFVRGKRPPAEAVAVAMDMNIPVLVTRHTLFAAAGALYAARSIPPLPSPVPAHG
;
A
#
# COMPACT_ATOMS: atom_id res chain seq x y z
N MET A 1 -29.64 28.64 -17.09
CA MET A 1 -29.36 28.36 -16.76
C MET A 1 -28.71 27.97 -16.41
N THR A 2 -28.52 28.04 -16.57
CA THR A 2 -28.08 27.76 -16.22
C THR A 2 -27.43 27.13 -15.78
N SER A 3 -27.22 27.12 -15.88
CA SER A 3 -26.64 26.67 -15.46
C SER A 3 -25.88 26.20 -14.98
N ASP A 4 -25.59 25.96 -14.87
CA ASP A 4 -24.92 25.58 -14.34
C ASP A 4 -24.20 25.02 -14.05
N PRO A 5 -24.11 25.16 -14.06
CA PRO A 5 -23.21 24.53 -14.09
C PRO A 5 -22.69 23.53 -13.60
N THR A 6 -22.63 23.08 -13.67
CA THR A 6 -21.99 22.11 -13.36
C THR A 6 -21.68 21.93 -12.02
N PRO A 7 -21.96 20.92 -11.52
CA PRO A 7 -21.78 20.66 -10.21
C PRO A 7 -20.40 20.59 -9.76
N PHE A 8 -19.50 20.00 -10.43
CA PHE A 8 -18.22 20.05 -9.88
C PHE A 8 -17.54 21.23 -10.21
N HIS A 9 -18.30 22.24 -10.56
CA HIS A 9 -17.76 23.41 -10.77
C HIS A 9 -17.82 24.20 -9.62
N ARG A 10 -18.05 23.82 -8.48
CA ARG A 10 -18.11 24.53 -7.42
C ARG A 10 -16.99 25.19 -7.13
N GLY A 11 -16.11 24.96 -7.61
CA GLY A 11 -15.25 25.74 -7.59
C GLY A 11 -14.24 26.05 -6.69
N PRO A 12 -13.91 27.28 -6.53
CA PRO A 12 -12.75 27.67 -5.77
C PRO A 12 -12.81 27.19 -4.35
N ALA A 13 -13.96 27.16 -3.76
CA ALA A 13 -14.07 26.75 -2.41
C ALA A 13 -13.70 25.29 -2.24
N ASP A 14 -14.16 24.45 -3.14
CA ASP A 14 -13.81 23.07 -3.08
C ASP A 14 -12.35 22.85 -3.31
N THR A 15 -11.79 23.57 -4.22
CA THR A 15 -10.37 23.48 -4.52
C THR A 15 -9.55 23.87 -3.31
N ALA A 16 -9.95 24.93 -2.65
CA ALA A 16 -9.21 25.41 -1.50
C ALA A 16 -9.31 24.41 -0.36
N ASP A 17 -10.45 23.81 -0.17
CA ASP A 17 -10.61 22.82 0.87
C ASP A 17 -9.77 21.59 0.59
N ALA A 18 -9.74 21.17 -0.65
CA ALA A 18 -8.94 20.01 -1.01
C ALA A 18 -7.47 20.27 -0.74
N ARG A 19 -7.01 21.45 -1.00
CA ARG A 19 -5.63 21.76 -0.72
C ARG A 19 -5.35 21.85 0.75
N ARG A 20 -6.28 22.39 1.51
CA ARG A 20 -6.04 22.51 2.93
C ARG A 20 -6.05 21.17 3.63
N VAL A 21 -6.81 20.23 3.13
CA VAL A 21 -6.79 18.94 3.73
C VAL A 21 -5.87 18.02 3.04
N SER A 22 -4.88 18.55 2.41
CA SER A 22 -3.91 17.70 1.76
C SER A 22 -2.91 17.13 2.75
N ILE A 23 -3.18 17.20 4.04
CA ILE A 23 -2.38 16.50 5.01
C ILE A 23 -2.60 15.01 4.76
N PRO A 24 -1.55 14.27 4.51
CA PRO A 24 -1.68 12.87 4.20
C PRO A 24 -2.34 12.11 5.33
N VAL A 25 -3.27 11.27 5.01
CA VAL A 25 -3.82 10.35 5.99
C VAL A 25 -2.79 9.26 6.18
N VAL A 26 -2.35 9.08 7.40
CA VAL A 26 -1.38 8.05 7.71
C VAL A 26 -2.15 6.78 8.04
N LEU A 27 -1.96 5.75 7.25
CA LEU A 27 -2.64 4.49 7.46
C LEU A 27 -1.81 3.59 8.35
N SER A 28 -2.50 2.82 9.20
CA SER A 28 -1.86 1.77 9.98
C SER A 28 -2.13 0.42 9.31
N LEU A 29 -1.47 -0.62 9.80
CA LEU A 29 -1.74 -1.98 9.32
C LEU A 29 -3.19 -2.38 9.60
N ALA A 30 -3.78 -1.91 10.69
CA ALA A 30 -5.19 -2.15 10.96
C ALA A 30 -6.07 -1.49 9.89
N ASP A 31 -5.73 -0.29 9.46
CA ASP A 31 -6.46 0.39 8.39
C ASP A 31 -6.34 -0.38 7.09
N VAL A 32 -5.16 -0.88 6.79
CA VAL A 32 -4.94 -1.67 5.58
C VAL A 32 -5.79 -2.93 5.62
N ARG A 33 -5.81 -3.62 6.77
CA ARG A 33 -6.64 -4.81 6.94
C ARG A 33 -8.10 -4.51 6.63
N ASP A 34 -8.61 -3.42 7.16
CA ASP A 34 -10.01 -3.07 6.98
C ASP A 34 -10.31 -2.62 5.55
N LEU A 35 -9.45 -1.81 4.96
CA LEU A 35 -9.64 -1.32 3.61
C LEU A 35 -9.58 -2.44 2.57
N LEU A 36 -8.75 -3.43 2.79
CA LEU A 36 -8.56 -4.52 1.85
C LEU A 36 -9.34 -5.78 2.23
N ASP A 37 -10.11 -5.72 3.29
CA ASP A 37 -10.82 -6.88 3.81
C ASP A 37 -9.86 -8.05 3.92
N ALA A 38 -8.72 -7.80 4.52
CA ALA A 38 -7.62 -8.76 4.53
C ALA A 38 -7.67 -9.66 5.75
N ASP A 39 -7.17 -10.87 5.57
CA ASP A 39 -6.94 -11.79 6.67
C ASP A 39 -5.56 -11.52 7.24
N VAL A 40 -5.45 -11.46 8.55
CA VAL A 40 -4.16 -11.29 9.19
C VAL A 40 -3.53 -12.67 9.40
N ILE A 41 -2.37 -12.87 8.79
CA ILE A 41 -1.62 -14.10 9.02
C ILE A 41 -0.78 -13.91 10.28
N TRP A 42 -0.09 -12.80 10.40
CA TRP A 42 0.68 -12.47 11.60
C TRP A 42 0.90 -10.97 11.63
N CYS A 43 0.49 -10.34 12.71
CA CYS A 43 0.65 -8.89 12.85
C CYS A 43 0.68 -8.53 14.33
N PRO A 44 1.86 -8.48 14.93
CA PRO A 44 1.96 -8.25 16.37
C PRO A 44 1.56 -6.84 16.79
N ASN A 45 1.69 -5.87 15.89
CA ASN A 45 1.32 -4.50 16.21
C ASN A 45 0.49 -3.87 15.09
N PRO A 46 -0.84 -4.01 15.15
CA PRO A 46 -1.70 -3.43 14.10
C PRO A 46 -1.65 -1.93 14.02
N ALA A 47 -1.11 -1.26 15.02
CA ALA A 47 -1.01 0.20 15.01
C ALA A 47 0.21 0.68 14.21
N THR A 48 1.05 -0.22 13.73
CA THR A 48 2.21 0.17 12.93
C THR A 48 1.76 0.99 11.74
N ARG A 49 2.38 2.16 11.56
CA ARG A 49 2.04 3.04 10.45
C ARG A 49 2.80 2.66 9.21
N ILE A 50 2.18 2.89 8.06
CA ILE A 50 2.88 2.67 6.79
C ILE A 50 3.25 4.02 6.20
N GLU A 51 4.46 4.11 5.66
CA GLU A 51 5.00 5.35 5.13
C GLU A 51 4.82 5.47 3.62
N GLY A 52 4.30 4.45 3.00
CA GLY A 52 4.06 4.42 1.57
C GLY A 52 3.63 3.03 1.16
N VAL A 53 3.44 2.84 -0.13
CA VAL A 53 3.02 1.55 -0.68
C VAL A 53 3.86 1.25 -1.91
N ALA A 54 4.36 0.03 -1.96
CA ALA A 54 5.01 -0.49 -3.15
C ALA A 54 4.17 -1.66 -3.66
N ALA A 55 3.86 -1.68 -4.93
CA ALA A 55 3.05 -2.74 -5.53
C ALA A 55 3.84 -3.32 -6.70
N ALA A 56 4.39 -4.50 -6.51
CA ALA A 56 5.23 -5.13 -7.51
C ALA A 56 5.39 -6.61 -7.24
N ASP A 57 5.61 -7.38 -8.31
CA ASP A 57 5.92 -8.80 -8.19
C ASP A 57 7.39 -9.07 -8.45
N LEU A 58 8.13 -8.09 -8.96
CA LEU A 58 9.55 -8.23 -9.20
C LEU A 58 10.28 -7.60 -8.03
N MET A 59 10.99 -8.42 -7.29
CA MET A 59 11.59 -7.97 -6.03
C MET A 59 12.72 -6.97 -6.23
N SER A 60 13.40 -7.00 -7.37
CA SER A 60 14.40 -5.97 -7.66
C SER A 60 13.76 -4.59 -7.78
N ASP A 61 12.53 -4.50 -8.28
CA ASP A 61 11.82 -3.23 -8.34
C ASP A 61 11.47 -2.74 -6.95
N VAL A 62 11.11 -3.67 -6.06
CA VAL A 62 10.79 -3.31 -4.68
C VAL A 62 12.01 -2.69 -4.01
N LEU A 63 13.18 -3.27 -4.22
CA LEU A 63 14.40 -2.76 -3.59
C LEU A 63 14.78 -1.37 -4.10
N VAL A 64 14.44 -1.07 -5.34
CA VAL A 64 14.75 0.23 -5.92
C VAL A 64 13.70 1.29 -5.57
N ASP A 65 12.43 0.91 -5.65
CA ASP A 65 11.35 1.88 -5.59
C ASP A 65 10.74 2.10 -4.22
N SER A 66 10.88 1.17 -3.30
CA SER A 66 10.27 1.33 -2.00
C SER A 66 11.20 2.08 -1.04
N LYS A 67 10.60 2.64 -0.02
CA LYS A 67 11.36 3.30 1.02
C LYS A 67 11.05 2.63 2.35
N PRO A 68 11.91 2.81 3.35
CA PRO A 68 11.67 2.21 4.66
C PRO A 68 10.29 2.57 5.20
N GLY A 69 9.64 1.62 5.81
CA GLY A 69 8.31 1.82 6.36
C GLY A 69 7.17 1.65 5.36
N ALA A 70 7.47 1.39 4.09
CA ALA A 70 6.41 1.18 3.11
C ALA A 70 5.77 -0.20 3.29
N LEU A 71 4.55 -0.33 2.77
CA LEU A 71 3.87 -1.61 2.72
C LEU A 71 4.07 -2.22 1.34
N LEU A 72 4.36 -3.51 1.28
CA LEU A 72 4.48 -4.19 0.00
C LEU A 72 3.19 -4.93 -0.33
N LEU A 73 2.65 -4.65 -1.53
CA LEU A 73 1.57 -5.44 -2.11
C LEU A 73 2.19 -6.30 -3.21
N THR A 74 2.03 -7.60 -3.12
CA THR A 74 2.64 -8.48 -4.12
C THR A 74 1.89 -9.78 -4.29
N GLY A 75 1.94 -10.32 -5.50
CA GLY A 75 1.46 -11.66 -5.77
C GLY A 75 2.54 -12.72 -5.62
N LEU A 76 3.78 -12.30 -5.32
CA LEU A 76 4.89 -13.25 -5.14
C LEU A 76 4.84 -13.78 -3.71
N CYS A 77 4.10 -14.85 -3.51
CA CYS A 77 3.81 -15.39 -2.20
C CYS A 77 4.89 -16.37 -1.78
N THR A 78 6.08 -15.87 -1.50
CA THR A 78 7.25 -16.70 -1.24
C THR A 78 8.12 -16.12 -0.13
N VAL A 79 9.04 -16.94 0.36
CA VAL A 79 10.05 -16.50 1.32
C VAL A 79 10.87 -15.32 0.76
N GLN A 80 11.09 -15.30 -0.56
CA GLN A 80 11.84 -14.23 -1.17
C GLN A 80 11.19 -12.87 -0.94
N ALA A 81 9.86 -12.80 -1.03
CA ALA A 81 9.16 -11.54 -0.80
C ALA A 81 9.35 -11.07 0.65
N ILE A 82 9.31 -12.00 1.59
CA ILE A 82 9.51 -11.68 2.99
C ILE A 82 10.93 -11.17 3.24
N ARG A 83 11.92 -11.84 2.66
CA ARG A 83 13.31 -11.42 2.83
C ARG A 83 13.57 -10.06 2.20
N THR A 84 12.95 -9.81 1.05
CA THR A 84 13.05 -8.51 0.40
C THR A 84 12.46 -7.42 1.30
N ALA A 85 11.31 -7.69 1.90
CA ALA A 85 10.69 -6.73 2.81
C ALA A 85 11.60 -6.43 4.00
N ALA A 86 12.28 -7.44 4.52
CA ALA A 86 13.20 -7.24 5.62
C ALA A 86 14.40 -6.40 5.20
N ILE A 87 14.97 -6.67 4.04
CA ILE A 87 16.12 -5.92 3.54
C ILE A 87 15.76 -4.47 3.29
N ALA A 88 14.56 -4.21 2.77
CA ALA A 88 14.11 -2.85 2.47
C ALA A 88 13.49 -2.17 3.69
N ASP A 89 13.46 -2.83 4.83
CA ASP A 89 12.91 -2.29 6.07
C ASP A 89 11.44 -1.87 5.91
N LEU A 90 10.65 -2.73 5.30
CA LEU A 90 9.24 -2.44 5.04
C LEU A 90 8.38 -2.70 6.26
N ALA A 91 7.22 -2.05 6.30
CA ALA A 91 6.31 -2.17 7.42
C ALA A 91 5.54 -3.50 7.43
N GLY A 92 5.40 -4.12 6.28
CA GLY A 92 4.69 -5.38 6.17
C GLY A 92 4.46 -5.76 4.73
N VAL A 93 3.86 -6.94 4.54
CA VAL A 93 3.57 -7.48 3.22
C VAL A 93 2.12 -7.91 3.16
N VAL A 94 1.44 -7.55 2.09
CA VAL A 94 0.10 -8.06 1.80
C VAL A 94 0.19 -8.89 0.53
N PHE A 95 -0.12 -10.16 0.64
CA PHE A 95 -0.20 -11.03 -0.52
C PHE A 95 -1.60 -10.89 -1.12
N VAL A 96 -1.65 -10.71 -2.43
CA VAL A 96 -2.91 -10.43 -3.15
C VAL A 96 -3.49 -11.68 -3.78
N ARG A 97 -4.74 -11.56 -4.25
CA ARG A 97 -5.45 -12.61 -4.99
C ARG A 97 -5.69 -13.86 -4.15
N GLY A 98 -5.78 -13.69 -2.85
CA GLY A 98 -6.06 -14.80 -1.96
C GLY A 98 -4.94 -15.81 -1.80
N LYS A 99 -3.74 -15.48 -2.27
CA LYS A 99 -2.61 -16.40 -2.15
C LYS A 99 -2.12 -16.42 -0.72
N ARG A 100 -2.04 -17.60 -0.18
CA ARG A 100 -1.60 -17.76 1.21
C ARG A 100 -0.17 -18.25 1.27
N PRO A 101 0.63 -17.64 2.10
CA PRO A 101 2.04 -18.04 2.20
C PRO A 101 2.19 -19.43 2.81
N PRO A 102 3.15 -20.19 2.33
CA PRO A 102 3.44 -21.48 2.96
C PRO A 102 3.96 -21.30 4.38
N ALA A 103 3.84 -22.34 5.19
CA ALA A 103 4.25 -22.25 6.59
C ALA A 103 5.68 -21.78 6.77
N GLU A 104 6.55 -22.17 5.87
CA GLU A 104 7.93 -21.77 5.91
C GLU A 104 8.09 -20.24 5.75
N ALA A 105 7.29 -19.63 4.86
CA ALA A 105 7.34 -18.18 4.68
C ALA A 105 6.79 -17.46 5.92
N VAL A 106 5.76 -18.01 6.53
CA VAL A 106 5.22 -17.44 7.76
C VAL A 106 6.26 -17.48 8.88
N ALA A 107 6.97 -18.59 9.00
CA ALA A 107 8.01 -18.73 10.01
C ALA A 107 9.12 -17.69 9.81
N VAL A 108 9.52 -17.49 8.57
CA VAL A 108 10.54 -16.48 8.25
C VAL A 108 10.03 -15.08 8.57
N ALA A 109 8.75 -14.81 8.26
CA ALA A 109 8.16 -13.52 8.56
C ALA A 109 8.17 -13.22 10.06
N MET A 110 7.80 -14.21 10.87
CA MET A 110 7.83 -14.06 12.31
C MET A 110 9.25 -13.84 12.82
N ASP A 111 10.20 -14.58 12.27
CA ASP A 111 11.58 -14.48 12.66
C ASP A 111 12.17 -13.12 12.30
N MET A 112 11.80 -12.57 11.17
CA MET A 112 12.29 -11.27 10.70
C MET A 112 11.40 -10.10 11.13
N ASN A 113 10.34 -10.41 11.88
CA ASN A 113 9.39 -9.41 12.35
C ASN A 113 8.73 -8.63 11.22
N ILE A 114 8.29 -9.34 10.19
CA ILE A 114 7.57 -8.76 9.06
C ILE A 114 6.11 -9.16 9.14
N PRO A 115 5.19 -8.22 9.40
CA PRO A 115 3.76 -8.54 9.40
C PRO A 115 3.28 -8.99 8.03
N VAL A 116 2.37 -9.95 8.02
CA VAL A 116 1.85 -10.55 6.79
C VAL A 116 0.34 -10.59 6.83
N LEU A 117 -0.27 -10.06 5.79
CA LEU A 117 -1.70 -10.11 5.58
C LEU A 117 -1.98 -10.71 4.19
N VAL A 118 -3.21 -11.16 3.99
CA VAL A 118 -3.63 -11.71 2.70
C VAL A 118 -4.96 -11.08 2.32
N THR A 119 -5.07 -10.58 1.10
CA THR A 119 -6.33 -10.06 0.59
C THR A 119 -6.74 -10.80 -0.68
N ARG A 120 -8.03 -10.91 -0.91
CA ARG A 120 -8.54 -11.52 -2.14
C ARG A 120 -8.53 -10.56 -3.31
N HIS A 121 -8.36 -9.29 -3.06
CA HIS A 121 -8.32 -8.32 -4.14
C HIS A 121 -7.11 -8.56 -5.04
N THR A 122 -7.22 -8.12 -6.28
CA THR A 122 -6.09 -8.14 -7.20
C THR A 122 -5.10 -7.07 -6.79
N LEU A 123 -3.91 -7.13 -7.36
CA LEU A 123 -2.89 -6.12 -7.10
C LEU A 123 -3.41 -4.72 -7.45
N PHE A 124 -4.06 -4.60 -8.59
CA PHE A 124 -4.60 -3.31 -9.04
C PHE A 124 -5.66 -2.79 -8.08
N ALA A 125 -6.61 -3.64 -7.69
CA ALA A 125 -7.70 -3.22 -6.81
C ALA A 125 -7.17 -2.86 -5.42
N ALA A 126 -6.23 -3.64 -4.90
CA ALA A 126 -5.65 -3.36 -3.60
C ALA A 126 -4.86 -2.06 -3.60
N ALA A 127 -4.05 -1.85 -4.63
CA ALA A 127 -3.28 -0.62 -4.75
C ALA A 127 -4.22 0.57 -4.89
N GLY A 128 -5.27 0.44 -5.69
CA GLY A 128 -6.24 1.51 -5.89
C GLY A 128 -6.98 1.87 -4.61
N ALA A 129 -7.35 0.88 -3.82
CA ALA A 129 -8.07 1.13 -2.57
C ALA A 129 -7.19 1.90 -1.58
N LEU A 130 -5.93 1.54 -1.49
CA LEU A 130 -5.02 2.24 -0.58
C LEU A 130 -4.71 3.64 -1.09
N TYR A 131 -4.55 3.79 -2.39
CA TYR A 131 -4.29 5.10 -2.97
C TYR A 131 -5.47 6.04 -2.73
N ALA A 132 -6.69 5.54 -2.91
CA ALA A 132 -7.90 6.35 -2.71
C ALA A 132 -8.13 6.71 -1.26
N ALA A 133 -7.68 5.89 -0.33
CA ALA A 133 -7.91 6.13 1.10
C ALA A 133 -6.98 7.20 1.66
N ARG A 134 -5.89 7.51 0.97
CA ARG A 134 -5.00 8.56 1.42
C ARG A 134 -5.46 9.88 0.88
N SER A 135 -5.02 10.93 1.51
CA SER A 135 -5.17 12.24 0.91
C SER A 135 -4.31 12.23 -0.34
N ILE A 136 -4.93 12.32 -1.46
CA ILE A 136 -4.25 12.02 -2.70
C ILE A 136 -3.39 13.15 -3.17
N PRO A 137 -2.09 12.97 -3.21
CA PRO A 137 -1.22 13.98 -3.78
C PRO A 137 -1.32 13.90 -5.29
N PRO A 138 -0.77 14.85 -6.01
CA PRO A 138 -0.63 14.71 -7.45
C PRO A 138 0.13 13.43 -7.75
N LEU A 139 -0.04 12.94 -8.97
CA LEU A 139 0.72 11.77 -9.37
C LEU A 139 2.20 12.05 -9.18
N PRO A 140 2.94 11.09 -8.70
CA PRO A 140 4.38 11.29 -8.54
C PRO A 140 5.04 11.46 -9.89
N SER A 141 6.18 12.12 -9.88
CA SER A 141 6.94 12.26 -11.11
C SER A 141 7.32 10.90 -11.64
N PRO A 142 7.21 10.68 -12.93
CA PRO A 142 7.63 9.38 -13.48
C PRO A 142 9.12 9.19 -13.30
N VAL A 143 9.52 7.91 -13.21
CA VAL A 143 10.94 7.63 -13.15
C VAL A 143 11.58 8.05 -14.43
N PRO A 144 12.80 8.54 -14.40
CA PRO A 144 13.48 8.94 -15.64
C PRO A 144 13.62 7.73 -16.56
N ALA A 145 13.43 7.99 -17.83
CA ALA A 145 13.68 6.97 -18.80
C ALA A 145 15.17 6.68 -18.82
N HIS A 146 15.53 5.41 -18.83
CA HIS A 146 16.91 5.15 -18.96
C HIS A 146 17.04 4.12 -19.98
N GLY A 147 17.94 4.32 -20.65
CA GLY A 147 18.13 3.53 -21.79
C GLY A 147 18.39 2.22 -21.50
#